data_f1fc6e79e7d3f4b2332621e6860137c5
#
_entry.id   f1fc6e79e7d3f4b2332621e6860137c5
#
_cell.length_a   1.000
_cell.length_b   1.000
_cell.length_c   1.000
_cell.angle_alpha   90.00
_cell.angle_beta   90.00
_cell.angle_gamma   90.00
#
_symmetry.space_group_name_H-M   'P 1'
#
loop_
_entity.id
_entity.type
_entity.pdbx_description
1 polymer ?
#
loop_
_entity_poly.entity_id
_entity_poly.type
_entity_poly.pdbx_seq_one_letter_code
_entity_poly.pdbx_strand_id
1 'polypeptide(L)'
;MLGAGGTRSGPLGSARTLSLSVPRPGAVVTAVLGCLGLLFPSVVGGVLGLEPGKPLGISEFRATYGGFFLCLGIGCLLAQSVPAFTVVGAAWCAAALARSVSFAVDGSRTWRNLAGVGFEVGIGLAMLAAQL
;
A
#
# COMPACT_ATOMS: atom_id res chain seq x y z
N MET A 1 38.78 55.02 -11.80
CA MET A 1 37.36 55.17 -12.11
C MET A 1 36.61 53.89 -11.69
N LEU A 2 35.74 54.03 -10.78
CA LEU A 2 35.11 52.98 -9.96
C LEU A 2 34.00 52.26 -10.73
N GLY A 3 34.09 50.92 -10.89
CA GLY A 3 33.03 50.07 -11.38
C GLY A 3 32.39 49.32 -10.19
N ALA A 4 31.16 49.68 -9.84
CA ALA A 4 30.42 49.13 -8.76
C ALA A 4 30.07 47.65 -8.96
N GLY A 5 30.47 46.85 -8.00
CA GLY A 5 30.07 45.47 -7.90
C GLY A 5 28.59 45.31 -7.54
N GLY A 6 27.81 44.82 -8.50
CA GLY A 6 26.44 44.40 -8.24
C GLY A 6 26.45 43.03 -7.58
N THR A 7 26.22 43.00 -6.29
CA THR A 7 25.88 41.77 -5.58
C THR A 7 24.49 41.31 -6.02
N ARG A 8 24.45 40.32 -6.90
CA ARG A 8 23.21 39.56 -7.17
C ARG A 8 22.93 38.72 -5.94
N SER A 9 22.09 39.20 -5.07
CA SER A 9 21.37 38.37 -4.12
C SER A 9 20.49 37.42 -4.91
N GLY A 10 20.92 36.16 -5.03
CA GLY A 10 20.09 35.08 -5.54
C GLY A 10 18.85 34.96 -4.63
N PRO A 11 17.70 34.58 -5.20
CA PRO A 11 16.53 34.31 -4.39
C PRO A 11 16.83 33.13 -3.48
N LEU A 12 16.96 33.46 -2.20
CA LEU A 12 17.04 32.51 -1.12
C LEU A 12 15.85 31.55 -1.21
N GLY A 13 16.19 30.28 -1.36
CA GLY A 13 15.41 29.18 -0.87
C GLY A 13 13.90 29.28 -1.09
N SER A 14 13.44 28.69 -2.18
CA SER A 14 12.11 28.12 -2.18
C SER A 14 11.93 27.42 -0.83
N ALA A 15 11.19 28.06 0.08
CA ALA A 15 10.67 27.40 1.24
C ALA A 15 9.94 26.16 0.71
N ARG A 16 10.54 24.99 0.89
CA ARG A 16 9.82 23.73 0.82
C ARG A 16 8.72 23.91 1.85
N THR A 17 7.57 24.35 1.39
CA THR A 17 6.35 24.20 2.12
C THR A 17 6.35 22.74 2.51
N LEU A 18 6.55 22.45 3.79
CA LEU A 18 6.19 21.17 4.37
C LEU A 18 4.69 21.07 4.12
N SER A 19 4.33 20.59 2.94
CA SER A 19 3.03 20.04 2.70
C SER A 19 2.94 18.92 3.72
N LEU A 20 2.19 19.16 4.78
CA LEU A 20 1.76 18.10 5.70
C LEU A 20 1.06 17.10 4.80
N SER A 21 1.82 16.09 4.38
CA SER A 21 1.32 15.05 3.49
C SER A 21 0.23 14.35 4.26
N VAL A 22 -1.00 14.60 3.85
CA VAL A 22 -2.17 13.87 4.37
C VAL A 22 -1.85 12.39 4.24
N PRO A 23 -1.93 11.60 5.33
CA PRO A 23 -1.67 10.18 5.28
C PRO A 23 -2.50 9.57 4.15
N ARG A 24 -1.83 8.98 3.18
CA ARG A 24 -2.54 8.48 2.01
C ARG A 24 -3.32 7.24 2.41
N PRO A 25 -4.65 7.22 2.30
CA PRO A 25 -5.51 6.21 2.93
C PRO A 25 -5.15 4.79 2.51
N GLY A 26 -4.74 4.55 1.28
CA GLY A 26 -4.32 3.24 0.81
C GLY A 26 -3.10 2.69 1.55
N ALA A 27 -2.10 3.54 1.83
CA ALA A 27 -0.91 3.14 2.57
C ALA A 27 -1.24 2.85 4.04
N VAL A 28 -2.09 3.66 4.66
CA VAL A 28 -2.57 3.42 6.03
C VAL A 28 -3.32 2.11 6.12
N VAL A 29 -4.26 1.85 5.20
CA VAL A 29 -5.01 0.60 5.15
C VAL A 29 -4.08 -0.59 4.96
N THR A 30 -3.09 -0.49 4.06
CA THR A 30 -2.09 -1.54 3.84
C THR A 30 -1.28 -1.84 5.11
N ALA A 31 -0.84 -0.80 5.83
CA ALA A 31 -0.12 -0.96 7.10
C ALA A 31 -1.00 -1.59 8.19
N VAL A 32 -2.25 -1.15 8.31
CA VAL A 32 -3.22 -1.71 9.29
C VAL A 32 -3.50 -3.18 9.00
N LEU A 33 -3.73 -3.54 7.74
CA LEU A 33 -3.91 -4.95 7.35
C LEU A 33 -2.68 -5.79 7.69
N GLY A 34 -1.49 -5.24 7.45
CA GLY A 34 -0.24 -5.90 7.84
C GLY A 34 -0.13 -6.11 9.35
N CYS A 35 -0.47 -5.11 10.13
CA CYS A 35 -0.48 -5.21 11.59
C CYS A 35 -1.48 -6.29 12.07
N LEU A 36 -2.69 -6.29 11.52
CA LEU A 36 -3.72 -7.28 11.88
C LEU A 36 -3.30 -8.70 11.45
N GLY A 37 -2.74 -8.87 10.26
CA GLY A 37 -2.25 -10.17 9.79
C GLY A 37 -1.09 -10.72 10.64
N LEU A 38 -0.24 -9.83 11.15
CA LEU A 38 0.86 -10.21 12.01
C LEU A 38 0.40 -10.63 13.41
N LEU A 39 -0.49 -9.84 14.02
CA LEU A 39 -0.93 -10.03 15.41
C LEU A 39 -2.05 -11.06 15.52
N PHE A 40 -2.98 -11.09 14.57
CA PHE A 40 -4.20 -11.90 14.60
C PHE A 40 -4.38 -12.77 13.35
N PRO A 41 -3.40 -13.62 12.99
CA PRO A 41 -3.41 -14.36 11.71
C PRO A 41 -4.63 -15.28 11.56
N SER A 42 -5.08 -15.93 12.61
CA SER A 42 -6.23 -16.82 12.56
C SER A 42 -7.55 -16.06 12.38
N VAL A 43 -7.69 -14.87 12.97
CA VAL A 43 -8.88 -14.03 12.81
C VAL A 43 -8.95 -13.50 11.38
N VAL A 44 -7.86 -12.92 10.89
CA VAL A 44 -7.78 -12.40 9.52
C VAL A 44 -7.96 -13.53 8.50
N GLY A 45 -7.33 -14.68 8.73
CA GLY A 45 -7.52 -15.86 7.90
C GLY A 45 -8.99 -16.28 7.80
N GLY A 46 -9.68 -16.35 8.94
CA GLY A 46 -11.11 -16.67 8.98
C GLY A 46 -11.99 -15.70 8.19
N VAL A 47 -11.71 -14.40 8.27
CA VAL A 47 -12.41 -13.37 7.48
C VAL A 47 -12.17 -13.56 5.99
N LEU A 48 -10.94 -13.88 5.59
CA LEU A 48 -10.57 -14.12 4.20
C LEU A 48 -11.05 -15.48 3.67
N GLY A 49 -11.54 -16.36 4.54
CA GLY A 49 -11.88 -17.74 4.18
C GLY A 49 -10.67 -18.64 3.99
N LEU A 50 -9.54 -18.26 4.59
CA LEU A 50 -8.30 -19.02 4.62
C LEU A 50 -8.12 -19.65 5.99
N GLU A 51 -7.78 -20.93 6.04
CA GLU A 51 -7.53 -21.62 7.31
C GLU A 51 -6.04 -21.92 7.48
N PRO A 52 -5.29 -21.05 8.16
CA PRO A 52 -3.89 -21.32 8.46
C PRO A 52 -3.74 -22.36 9.61
N GLY A 53 -4.50 -23.45 9.56
CA GLY A 53 -4.70 -24.39 10.68
C GLY A 53 -3.46 -25.11 11.22
N LYS A 54 -2.29 -25.03 10.55
CA LYS A 54 -1.03 -25.63 11.00
C LYS A 54 -0.02 -24.55 11.34
N PRO A 55 0.97 -24.81 12.23
CA PRO A 55 2.00 -23.81 12.59
C PRO A 55 2.70 -23.20 11.38
N LEU A 56 3.00 -23.97 10.35
CA LEU A 56 3.60 -23.47 9.11
C LEU A 56 2.66 -22.50 8.38
N GLY A 57 1.38 -22.85 8.25
CA GLY A 57 0.38 -21.97 7.64
C GLY A 57 0.21 -20.64 8.39
N ILE A 58 0.27 -20.66 9.72
CA ILE A 58 0.27 -19.44 10.54
C ILE A 58 1.53 -18.61 10.27
N SER A 59 2.69 -19.27 10.14
CA SER A 59 3.96 -18.59 9.83
C SER A 59 3.91 -17.91 8.45
N GLU A 60 3.47 -18.63 7.43
CA GLU A 60 3.30 -18.09 6.08
C GLU A 60 2.31 -16.91 6.05
N PHE A 61 1.20 -17.04 6.79
CA PHE A 61 0.22 -15.99 6.88
C PHE A 61 0.79 -14.72 7.54
N ARG A 62 1.53 -14.88 8.64
CA ARG A 62 2.21 -13.75 9.30
C ARG A 62 3.28 -13.12 8.43
N ALA A 63 4.01 -13.92 7.64
CA ALA A 63 5.02 -13.39 6.73
C ALA A 63 4.37 -12.56 5.61
N THR A 64 3.39 -13.11 4.92
CA THR A 64 2.77 -12.51 3.73
C THR A 64 1.75 -11.44 4.08
N TYR A 65 0.71 -11.79 4.85
CA TYR A 65 -0.37 -10.85 5.21
C TYR A 65 -0.02 -9.98 6.42
N GLY A 66 1.06 -10.30 7.12
CA GLY A 66 1.57 -9.51 8.23
C GLY A 66 2.75 -8.65 7.83
N GLY A 67 3.94 -9.20 7.96
CA GLY A 67 5.20 -8.47 7.82
C GLY A 67 5.36 -7.77 6.47
N PHE A 68 5.04 -8.46 5.38
CA PHE A 68 5.15 -7.88 4.03
C PHE A 68 4.22 -6.69 3.83
N PHE A 69 2.93 -6.80 4.17
CA PHE A 69 1.97 -5.69 4.06
C PHE A 69 2.31 -4.54 5.00
N LEU A 70 2.74 -4.85 6.22
CA LEU A 70 3.15 -3.83 7.18
C LEU A 70 4.33 -3.01 6.65
N CYS A 71 5.34 -3.70 6.11
CA CYS A 71 6.52 -3.08 5.51
C CYS A 71 6.15 -2.19 4.31
N LEU A 72 5.29 -2.67 3.41
CA LEU A 72 4.83 -1.90 2.26
C LEU A 72 4.05 -0.65 2.67
N GLY A 73 3.13 -0.78 3.61
CA GLY A 73 2.32 0.34 4.07
C GLY A 73 3.16 1.40 4.79
N ILE A 74 3.99 0.99 5.76
CA ILE A 74 4.89 1.89 6.48
C ILE A 74 5.93 2.48 5.52
N GLY A 75 6.49 1.68 4.62
CA GLY A 75 7.45 2.13 3.62
C GLY A 75 6.90 3.26 2.75
N CYS A 76 5.65 3.14 2.27
CA CYS A 76 4.99 4.22 1.54
C CYS A 76 4.79 5.47 2.40
N LEU A 77 4.37 5.30 3.67
CA LEU A 77 4.14 6.42 4.58
C LEU A 77 5.42 7.17 4.93
N LEU A 78 6.56 6.47 5.01
CA LEU A 78 7.85 7.08 5.26
C LEU A 78 8.47 7.68 3.99
N ALA A 79 8.43 6.97 2.87
CA ALA A 79 9.03 7.40 1.62
C ALA A 79 8.30 8.61 1.00
N GLN A 80 6.99 8.70 1.16
CA GLN A 80 6.14 9.79 0.61
C GLN A 80 6.49 10.14 -0.83
N SER A 81 6.80 9.12 -1.65
CA SER A 81 7.29 9.28 -3.01
C SER A 81 6.35 8.68 -4.04
N VAL A 82 6.25 9.33 -5.20
CA VAL A 82 5.44 8.86 -6.33
C VAL A 82 5.79 7.40 -6.70
N PRO A 83 7.06 7.01 -6.87
CA PRO A 83 7.39 5.63 -7.20
C PRO A 83 6.92 4.61 -6.15
N ALA A 84 7.04 4.92 -4.86
CA ALA A 84 6.61 4.00 -3.81
C ALA A 84 5.10 3.72 -3.87
N PHE A 85 4.29 4.76 -3.99
CA PHE A 85 2.84 4.62 -4.11
C PHE A 85 2.44 3.95 -5.43
N THR A 86 3.15 4.23 -6.53
CA THR A 86 2.88 3.59 -7.83
C THR A 86 3.12 2.09 -7.76
N VAL A 87 4.25 1.66 -7.22
CA VAL A 87 4.59 0.24 -7.13
C VAL A 87 3.60 -0.50 -6.23
N VAL A 88 3.29 0.03 -5.06
CA VAL A 88 2.37 -0.64 -4.12
C VAL A 88 0.93 -0.59 -4.66
N GLY A 89 0.50 0.51 -5.27
CA GLY A 89 -0.82 0.60 -5.91
C GLY A 89 -0.97 -0.37 -7.07
N ALA A 90 0.06 -0.50 -7.92
CA ALA A 90 0.08 -1.48 -8.99
C ALA A 90 0.07 -2.93 -8.46
N ALA A 91 0.76 -3.20 -7.35
CA ALA A 91 0.75 -4.51 -6.71
C ALA A 91 -0.66 -4.89 -6.22
N TRP A 92 -1.41 -3.96 -5.63
CA TRP A 92 -2.81 -4.17 -5.26
C TRP A 92 -3.71 -4.46 -6.47
N CYS A 93 -3.53 -3.71 -7.56
CA CYS A 93 -4.27 -3.97 -8.81
C CYS A 93 -3.92 -5.34 -9.42
N ALA A 94 -2.66 -5.73 -9.36
CA ALA A 94 -2.21 -7.05 -9.81
C ALA A 94 -2.79 -8.19 -8.94
N ALA A 95 -2.92 -8.00 -7.63
CA ALA A 95 -3.59 -8.94 -6.74
C ALA A 95 -5.06 -9.11 -7.12
N ALA A 96 -5.77 -8.00 -7.37
CA ALA A 96 -7.16 -8.03 -7.84
C ALA A 96 -7.30 -8.77 -9.18
N LEU A 97 -6.37 -8.56 -10.11
CA LEU A 97 -6.36 -9.25 -11.39
C LEU A 97 -6.15 -10.76 -11.20
N ALA A 98 -5.16 -11.17 -10.41
CA ALA A 98 -4.90 -12.58 -10.11
C ALA A 98 -6.11 -13.25 -9.46
N ARG A 99 -6.77 -12.57 -8.52
CA ARG A 99 -7.99 -13.05 -7.88
C ARG A 99 -9.16 -13.17 -8.87
N SER A 100 -9.27 -12.24 -9.82
CA SER A 100 -10.27 -12.31 -10.89
C SER A 100 -10.03 -13.49 -11.84
N VAL A 101 -8.78 -13.78 -12.15
CA VAL A 101 -8.40 -14.99 -12.91
C VAL A 101 -8.80 -16.25 -12.15
N SER A 102 -8.48 -16.35 -10.86
CA SER A 102 -8.86 -17.47 -10.00
C SER A 102 -10.38 -17.63 -9.90
N PHE A 103 -11.13 -16.54 -9.85
CA PHE A 103 -12.60 -16.55 -9.90
C PHE A 103 -13.11 -17.19 -11.19
N ALA A 104 -12.47 -16.91 -12.32
CA ALA A 104 -12.88 -17.42 -13.63
C ALA A 104 -12.43 -18.88 -13.85
N VAL A 105 -11.19 -19.21 -13.49
CA VAL A 105 -10.52 -20.47 -13.87
C VAL A 105 -10.62 -21.54 -12.78
N ASP A 106 -10.41 -21.16 -11.50
CA ASP A 106 -10.33 -22.11 -10.41
C ASP A 106 -11.68 -22.38 -9.73
N GLY A 107 -12.74 -21.75 -10.21
CA GLY A 107 -14.08 -21.92 -9.65
C GLY A 107 -14.28 -21.26 -8.27
N SER A 108 -13.39 -20.36 -7.86
CA SER A 108 -13.49 -19.63 -6.58
C SER A 108 -14.58 -18.57 -6.59
N ARG A 109 -15.78 -18.91 -7.05
CA ARG A 109 -16.92 -18.02 -7.27
C ARG A 109 -17.69 -17.75 -5.99
N THR A 110 -17.02 -17.15 -5.03
CA THR A 110 -17.62 -16.80 -3.75
C THR A 110 -17.79 -15.29 -3.61
N TRP A 111 -18.79 -14.86 -2.83
CA TRP A 111 -18.96 -13.45 -2.48
C TRP A 111 -17.71 -12.86 -1.83
N ARG A 112 -17.02 -13.63 -0.98
CA ARG A 112 -15.78 -13.20 -0.33
C ARG A 112 -14.68 -12.89 -1.35
N ASN A 113 -14.55 -13.73 -2.38
CA ASN A 113 -13.58 -13.49 -3.44
C ASN A 113 -13.90 -12.23 -4.25
N LEU A 114 -15.17 -12.02 -4.59
CA LEU A 114 -15.63 -10.82 -5.30
C LEU A 114 -15.42 -9.55 -4.46
N ALA A 115 -15.75 -9.60 -3.18
CA ALA A 115 -15.49 -8.50 -2.24
C ALA A 115 -13.98 -8.20 -2.13
N GLY A 116 -13.13 -9.24 -2.13
CA GLY A 116 -11.67 -9.11 -2.15
C GLY A 116 -11.18 -8.36 -3.39
N VAL A 117 -11.69 -8.70 -4.59
CA VAL A 117 -11.37 -8.00 -5.83
C VAL A 117 -11.71 -6.50 -5.72
N GLY A 118 -12.93 -6.19 -5.27
CA GLY A 118 -13.37 -4.79 -5.11
C GLY A 118 -12.51 -4.01 -4.11
N PHE A 119 -12.15 -4.64 -3.01
CA PHE A 119 -11.28 -4.06 -1.99
C PHE A 119 -9.86 -3.78 -2.52
N GLU A 120 -9.26 -4.74 -3.21
CA GLU A 120 -7.92 -4.63 -3.78
C GLU A 120 -7.85 -3.57 -4.89
N VAL A 121 -8.86 -3.52 -5.77
CA VAL A 121 -9.00 -2.45 -6.78
C VAL A 121 -9.13 -1.08 -6.09
N GLY A 122 -9.97 -0.98 -5.07
CA GLY A 122 -10.20 0.27 -4.34
C GLY A 122 -8.91 0.82 -3.72
N ILE A 123 -8.12 -0.01 -3.05
CA ILE A 123 -6.81 0.40 -2.48
C ILE A 123 -5.84 0.76 -3.60
N GLY A 124 -5.71 -0.08 -4.62
CA GLY A 124 -4.81 0.16 -5.74
C GLY A 124 -5.08 1.50 -6.41
N LEU A 125 -6.33 1.77 -6.76
CA LEU A 125 -6.74 3.04 -7.37
C LEU A 125 -6.55 4.23 -6.43
N ALA A 126 -6.87 4.09 -5.14
CA ALA A 126 -6.65 5.16 -4.16
C ALA A 126 -5.17 5.54 -4.04
N MET A 127 -4.26 4.56 -4.13
CA MET A 127 -2.83 4.81 -4.10
C MET A 127 -2.31 5.42 -5.39
N LEU A 128 -2.84 5.02 -6.55
CA LEU A 128 -2.46 5.57 -7.85
C LEU A 128 -3.05 6.97 -8.06
N ALA A 129 -4.32 7.20 -7.72
CA ALA A 129 -4.97 8.49 -7.85
C ALA A 129 -4.40 9.57 -6.92
N ALA A 130 -3.88 9.20 -5.77
CA ALA A 130 -3.25 10.12 -4.83
C ALA A 130 -1.96 10.78 -5.37
N GLN A 131 -1.59 10.52 -6.61
CA GLN A 131 -0.40 11.03 -7.30
C GLN A 131 -0.74 12.07 -8.37
N LEU A 132 -2.02 12.17 -8.71
CA LEU A 132 -2.54 13.17 -9.64
C LEU A 132 -2.84 14.48 -8.91
#